data_be62ea1d693b707ec0d7d54d2d8d5521
#
_entry.id   be62ea1d693b707ec0d7d54d2d8d5521
#
_cell.length_a   1.000
_cell.length_b   1.000
_cell.length_c   1.000
_cell.angle_alpha   90.00
_cell.angle_beta   90.00
_cell.angle_gamma   90.00
#
_symmetry.space_group_name_H-M   'P 1'
#
loop_
_entity.id
_entity.type
_entity.pdbx_description
1 polymer ?
#
loop_
_entity_poly.entity_id
_entity_poly.type
_entity_poly.pdbx_seq_one_letter_code
_entity_poly.pdbx_strand_id
1 'polypeptide(L)'
;MARKADSVADDLMRRVVSGELAPGTILPKETELAERYGVNRSVVREAIKLLEVHDLLEPVRRRGTLVLDPAASTSPEVLRLRLSPRPGEVDAKTLADVLEIRAQLDEEMAVLACRRRTPDDVEEMRRTLRELDGSVARAEAYQQGLVAFSVALARGTHNLVFEMLVHWNARVQADLAEVFLAVRPATREHLQGLHVLVDLIEAGEAERAKLLVRAWHEWLTPRLVRAAELLSDAPMSVTREMQPDAAVEGHE
;
A
#
# COMPACT_ATOMS: atom_id res chain seq x y z
N MET A 1 -6.59 10.88 -25.05
CA MET A 1 -7.81 11.16 -24.25
C MET A 1 -7.71 10.53 -22.87
N ALA A 2 -7.36 9.25 -22.71
CA ALA A 2 -7.23 8.58 -21.43
C ALA A 2 -6.38 9.38 -20.40
N ARG A 3 -5.14 9.76 -20.71
CA ARG A 3 -4.26 10.52 -19.80
C ARG A 3 -4.88 11.82 -19.23
N LYS A 4 -5.78 12.51 -19.96
CA LYS A 4 -6.45 13.72 -19.45
C LYS A 4 -7.60 13.37 -18.49
N ALA A 5 -8.33 12.28 -18.74
CA ALA A 5 -9.38 11.81 -17.85
C ALA A 5 -8.79 11.32 -16.52
N ASP A 6 -7.69 10.55 -16.59
CA ASP A 6 -6.98 10.07 -15.40
C ASP A 6 -6.47 11.25 -14.54
N SER A 7 -5.88 12.28 -15.16
CA SER A 7 -5.40 13.47 -14.44
C SER A 7 -6.54 14.27 -13.76
N VAL A 8 -7.70 14.39 -14.41
CA VAL A 8 -8.89 15.02 -13.80
C VAL A 8 -9.45 14.14 -12.68
N ALA A 9 -9.48 12.83 -12.87
CA ALA A 9 -9.93 11.88 -11.86
C ALA A 9 -9.02 11.93 -10.62
N ASP A 10 -7.71 11.93 -10.81
CA ASP A 10 -6.74 12.01 -9.70
C ASP A 10 -6.91 13.30 -8.88
N ASP A 11 -7.11 14.46 -9.54
CA ASP A 11 -7.35 15.72 -8.83
C ASP A 11 -8.68 15.69 -8.06
N LEU A 12 -9.76 15.26 -8.69
CA LEU A 12 -11.07 15.14 -8.04
C LEU A 12 -11.02 14.15 -6.87
N MET A 13 -10.36 13.01 -7.04
CA MET A 13 -10.21 12.01 -5.98
C MET A 13 -9.46 12.58 -4.78
N ARG A 14 -8.34 13.30 -5.00
CA ARG A 14 -7.60 13.98 -3.92
C ARG A 14 -8.48 14.99 -3.18
N ARG A 15 -9.29 15.76 -3.88
CA ARG A 15 -10.18 16.78 -3.29
C ARG A 15 -11.32 16.16 -2.49
N VAL A 16 -11.83 14.98 -2.91
CA VAL A 16 -12.82 14.22 -2.14
C VAL A 16 -12.15 13.61 -0.90
N VAL A 17 -11.02 12.95 -1.07
CA VAL A 17 -10.31 12.27 0.03
C VAL A 17 -9.78 13.26 1.07
N SER A 18 -9.34 14.46 0.66
CA SER A 18 -8.91 15.53 1.57
C SER A 18 -10.07 16.27 2.27
N GLY A 19 -11.32 16.05 1.83
CA GLY A 19 -12.50 16.74 2.36
C GLY A 19 -12.76 18.13 1.76
N GLU A 20 -11.96 18.60 0.78
CA GLU A 20 -12.24 19.84 0.04
C GLU A 20 -13.60 19.76 -0.67
N LEU A 21 -13.91 18.60 -1.24
CA LEU A 21 -15.25 18.23 -1.68
C LEU A 21 -15.89 17.38 -0.59
N ALA A 22 -16.67 18.02 0.26
CA ALA A 22 -17.21 17.36 1.47
C ALA A 22 -18.26 16.29 1.12
N PRO A 23 -18.29 15.16 1.84
CA PRO A 23 -19.34 14.16 1.72
C PRO A 23 -20.76 14.76 1.86
N GLY A 24 -21.69 14.26 1.07
CA GLY A 24 -23.08 14.76 1.04
C GLY A 24 -23.29 16.00 0.17
N THR A 25 -22.24 16.61 -0.36
CA THR A 25 -22.36 17.75 -1.30
C THR A 25 -22.60 17.27 -2.73
N ILE A 26 -23.10 18.16 -3.59
CA ILE A 26 -23.24 17.89 -5.02
C ILE A 26 -22.01 18.42 -5.75
N LEU A 27 -21.41 17.57 -6.56
CA LEU A 27 -20.28 17.93 -7.41
C LEU A 27 -20.70 19.05 -8.40
N PRO A 28 -19.82 20.02 -8.71
CA PRO A 28 -20.08 21.01 -9.77
C PRO A 28 -20.47 20.33 -11.08
N LYS A 29 -21.27 21.03 -11.91
CA LYS A 29 -21.74 20.46 -13.18
C LYS A 29 -20.58 20.11 -14.11
N GLU A 30 -20.77 19.07 -14.95
CA GLU A 30 -19.77 18.66 -15.95
C GLU A 30 -19.25 19.83 -16.81
N THR A 31 -20.12 20.82 -17.09
CA THR A 31 -19.76 22.05 -17.84
C THR A 31 -18.78 22.93 -17.08
N GLU A 32 -19.05 23.16 -15.81
CA GLU A 32 -18.20 23.98 -14.92
C GLU A 32 -16.83 23.30 -14.68
N LEU A 33 -16.85 21.99 -14.49
CA LEU A 33 -15.62 21.21 -14.37
C LEU A 33 -14.81 21.19 -15.67
N ALA A 34 -15.48 21.06 -16.83
CA ALA A 34 -14.82 21.10 -18.12
C ALA A 34 -14.11 22.44 -18.37
N GLU A 35 -14.75 23.56 -18.03
CA GLU A 35 -14.16 24.91 -18.08
C GLU A 35 -12.98 25.03 -17.11
N ARG A 36 -13.16 24.60 -15.85
CA ARG A 36 -12.13 24.66 -14.80
C ARG A 36 -10.86 23.89 -15.16
N TYR A 37 -11.00 22.70 -15.74
CA TYR A 37 -9.87 21.83 -16.13
C TYR A 37 -9.36 22.08 -17.56
N GLY A 38 -10.01 22.97 -18.34
CA GLY A 38 -9.64 23.21 -19.73
C GLY A 38 -9.76 21.96 -20.62
N VAL A 39 -10.79 21.15 -20.39
CA VAL A 39 -11.03 19.87 -21.10
C VAL A 39 -12.46 19.79 -21.66
N ASN A 40 -12.73 18.79 -22.49
CA ASN A 40 -14.08 18.52 -22.98
C ASN A 40 -14.94 17.85 -21.91
N ARG A 41 -16.27 18.02 -21.97
CA ARG A 41 -17.22 17.35 -21.07
C ARG A 41 -17.10 15.82 -21.06
N SER A 42 -16.74 15.21 -22.20
CA SER A 42 -16.54 13.76 -22.28
C SER A 42 -15.39 13.29 -21.37
N VAL A 43 -14.31 14.11 -21.27
CA VAL A 43 -13.17 13.83 -20.38
C VAL A 43 -13.59 13.90 -18.92
N VAL A 44 -14.39 14.93 -18.54
CA VAL A 44 -14.93 15.05 -17.17
C VAL A 44 -15.86 13.89 -16.84
N ARG A 45 -16.70 13.47 -17.77
CA ARG A 45 -17.62 12.34 -17.58
C ARG A 45 -16.86 11.02 -17.36
N GLU A 46 -15.80 10.78 -18.12
CA GLU A 46 -14.94 9.61 -17.90
C GLU A 46 -14.23 9.68 -16.54
N ALA A 47 -13.74 10.87 -16.13
CA ALA A 47 -13.16 11.06 -14.81
C ALA A 47 -14.19 10.77 -13.67
N ILE A 48 -15.42 11.27 -13.79
CA ILE A 48 -16.50 10.99 -12.82
C ILE A 48 -16.75 9.49 -12.72
N LYS A 49 -16.83 8.76 -13.84
CA LYS A 49 -17.02 7.31 -13.84
C LYS A 49 -15.90 6.56 -13.12
N LEU A 50 -14.65 7.04 -13.23
CA LEU A 50 -13.55 6.44 -12.47
C LEU A 50 -13.76 6.61 -10.95
N LEU A 51 -14.25 7.77 -10.50
CA LEU A 51 -14.55 7.97 -9.08
C LEU A 51 -15.80 7.18 -8.63
N GLU A 52 -16.78 6.95 -9.50
CA GLU A 52 -17.93 6.05 -9.23
C GLU A 52 -17.43 4.62 -8.96
N VAL A 53 -16.45 4.12 -9.72
CA VAL A 53 -15.86 2.78 -9.52
C VAL A 53 -15.16 2.66 -8.15
N HIS A 54 -14.66 3.78 -7.62
CA HIS A 54 -14.03 3.83 -6.30
C HIS A 54 -15.00 4.20 -5.16
N ASP A 55 -16.32 4.18 -5.40
CA ASP A 55 -17.35 4.54 -4.43
C ASP A 55 -17.15 5.93 -3.80
N LEU A 56 -16.65 6.88 -4.58
CA LEU A 56 -16.45 8.28 -4.14
C LEU A 56 -17.52 9.21 -4.64
N LEU A 57 -18.20 8.84 -5.72
CA LEU A 57 -19.27 9.61 -6.35
C LEU A 57 -20.44 8.72 -6.70
N GLU A 58 -21.65 9.28 -6.61
CA GLU A 58 -22.89 8.60 -7.00
C GLU A 58 -23.79 9.54 -7.83
N PRO A 59 -24.23 9.12 -9.04
CA PRO A 59 -25.17 9.91 -9.84
C PRO A 59 -26.58 9.84 -9.22
N VAL A 60 -27.11 10.99 -8.81
CA VAL A 60 -28.46 11.12 -8.23
C VAL A 60 -29.39 11.76 -9.24
N ARG A 61 -30.45 11.02 -9.62
CA ARG A 61 -31.42 11.48 -10.63
C ARG A 61 -31.96 12.88 -10.31
N ARG A 62 -31.87 13.81 -11.27
CA ARG A 62 -32.33 15.21 -11.20
C ARG A 62 -31.60 16.09 -10.17
N ARG A 63 -30.64 15.58 -9.43
CA ARG A 63 -29.87 16.34 -8.42
C ARG A 63 -28.42 16.58 -8.83
N GLY A 64 -27.83 15.74 -9.65
CA GLY A 64 -26.43 15.78 -10.05
C GLY A 64 -25.65 14.60 -9.51
N THR A 65 -24.35 14.78 -9.30
CA THR A 65 -23.47 13.74 -8.78
C THR A 65 -23.17 14.05 -7.31
N LEU A 66 -23.51 13.12 -6.42
CA LEU A 66 -23.30 13.21 -4.97
C LEU A 66 -21.88 12.78 -4.63
N VAL A 67 -21.23 13.52 -3.76
CA VAL A 67 -19.94 13.14 -3.15
C VAL A 67 -20.23 12.18 -1.99
N LEU A 68 -19.64 10.99 -2.04
CA LEU A 68 -19.77 9.97 -1.00
C LEU A 68 -18.68 10.13 0.08
N ASP A 69 -18.86 9.46 1.23
CA ASP A 69 -17.85 9.42 2.28
C ASP A 69 -16.71 8.49 1.87
N PRO A 70 -15.46 8.99 1.73
CA PRO A 70 -14.32 8.14 1.41
C PRO A 70 -14.06 7.02 2.42
N ALA A 71 -14.55 7.14 3.66
CA ALA A 71 -14.41 6.09 4.67
C ALA A 71 -15.27 4.86 4.36
N ALA A 72 -16.30 4.99 3.52
CA ALA A 72 -17.13 3.87 3.06
C ALA A 72 -16.51 3.13 1.85
N SER A 73 -15.50 3.70 1.19
CA SER A 73 -14.84 3.07 0.05
C SER A 73 -13.94 1.91 0.49
N THR A 74 -14.02 0.79 -0.23
CA THR A 74 -13.11 -0.37 -0.07
C THR A 74 -11.94 -0.33 -1.05
N SER A 75 -11.82 0.72 -1.86
CA SER A 75 -10.78 0.88 -2.85
C SER A 75 -9.39 1.06 -2.21
N PRO A 76 -8.38 0.26 -2.59
CA PRO A 76 -7.01 0.47 -2.12
C PRO A 76 -6.45 1.83 -2.57
N GLU A 77 -6.91 2.36 -3.70
CA GLU A 77 -6.50 3.66 -4.22
C GLU A 77 -6.94 4.81 -3.30
N VAL A 78 -8.12 4.73 -2.71
CA VAL A 78 -8.63 5.72 -1.75
C VAL A 78 -7.81 5.71 -0.46
N LEU A 79 -7.54 4.52 0.10
CA LEU A 79 -6.70 4.41 1.27
C LEU A 79 -5.25 4.83 0.99
N ARG A 80 -4.72 4.49 -0.19
CA ARG A 80 -3.39 4.92 -0.65
C ARG A 80 -3.27 6.45 -0.69
N LEU A 81 -4.29 7.15 -1.20
CA LEU A 81 -4.30 8.62 -1.21
C LEU A 81 -4.42 9.23 0.20
N ARG A 82 -5.12 8.59 1.13
CA ARG A 82 -5.10 9.03 2.53
C ARG A 82 -3.73 8.83 3.17
N LEU A 83 -3.09 7.71 2.84
CA LEU A 83 -1.79 7.35 3.37
C LEU A 83 -0.66 8.21 2.78
N SER A 84 -0.78 8.57 1.49
CA SER A 84 0.17 9.43 0.78
C SER A 84 -0.58 10.54 0.04
N PRO A 85 -0.97 11.63 0.75
CA PRO A 85 -1.79 12.69 0.17
C PRO A 85 -1.06 13.49 -0.89
N ARG A 86 0.27 13.59 -0.81
CA ARG A 86 1.15 14.21 -1.82
C ARG A 86 2.38 13.33 -2.07
N PRO A 87 3.02 13.46 -3.24
CA PRO A 87 4.28 12.78 -3.48
C PRO A 87 5.33 13.08 -2.39
N GLY A 88 5.89 12.05 -1.78
CA GLY A 88 6.87 12.16 -0.70
C GLY A 88 6.29 12.47 0.69
N GLU A 89 4.98 12.63 0.82
CA GLU A 89 4.30 12.84 2.10
C GLU A 89 3.60 11.54 2.54
N VAL A 90 3.75 11.18 3.81
CA VAL A 90 3.06 10.02 4.38
C VAL A 90 2.33 10.44 5.65
N ASP A 91 1.01 10.22 5.69
CA ASP A 91 0.21 10.44 6.88
C ASP A 91 0.51 9.37 7.94
N ALA A 92 1.28 9.75 8.95
CA ALA A 92 1.76 8.84 9.99
C ALA A 92 0.61 8.21 10.79
N LYS A 93 -0.50 8.93 10.96
CA LYS A 93 -1.69 8.41 11.66
C LYS A 93 -2.35 7.31 10.85
N THR A 94 -2.63 7.55 9.57
CA THR A 94 -3.21 6.54 8.67
C THR A 94 -2.27 5.33 8.53
N LEU A 95 -0.94 5.56 8.49
CA LEU A 95 0.04 4.47 8.49
C LEU A 95 -0.06 3.62 9.75
N ALA A 96 -0.16 4.23 10.93
CA ALA A 96 -0.32 3.53 12.20
C ALA A 96 -1.59 2.66 12.20
N ASP A 97 -2.72 3.21 11.74
CA ASP A 97 -4.00 2.49 11.67
C ASP A 97 -3.92 1.28 10.72
N VAL A 98 -3.26 1.43 9.57
CA VAL A 98 -3.03 0.32 8.61
C VAL A 98 -2.14 -0.76 9.23
N LEU A 99 -1.05 -0.36 9.91
CA LEU A 99 -0.11 -1.31 10.52
C LEU A 99 -0.71 -2.04 11.72
N GLU A 100 -1.63 -1.41 12.48
CA GLU A 100 -2.37 -2.05 13.58
C GLU A 100 -3.22 -3.22 13.07
N ILE A 101 -4.02 -2.99 12.03
CA ILE A 101 -4.85 -4.05 11.43
C ILE A 101 -3.97 -5.14 10.79
N ARG A 102 -2.90 -4.74 10.10
CA ARG A 102 -1.96 -5.69 9.50
C ARG A 102 -1.34 -6.62 10.53
N ALA A 103 -0.91 -6.09 11.68
CA ALA A 103 -0.32 -6.90 12.74
C ALA A 103 -1.27 -8.03 13.20
N GLN A 104 -2.55 -7.71 13.39
CA GLN A 104 -3.58 -8.69 13.77
C GLN A 104 -3.79 -9.76 12.68
N LEU A 105 -3.82 -9.34 11.41
CA LEU A 105 -3.98 -10.27 10.29
C LEU A 105 -2.76 -11.19 10.14
N ASP A 106 -1.55 -10.67 10.27
CA ASP A 106 -0.31 -11.44 10.16
C ASP A 106 -0.19 -12.45 11.31
N GLU A 107 -0.57 -12.09 12.56
CA GLU A 107 -0.66 -13.00 13.69
C GLU A 107 -1.62 -14.16 13.40
N GLU A 108 -2.83 -13.86 12.91
CA GLU A 108 -3.83 -14.89 12.63
C GLU A 108 -3.43 -15.77 11.44
N MET A 109 -2.83 -15.19 10.39
CA MET A 109 -2.30 -15.98 9.27
C MET A 109 -1.24 -16.97 9.74
N ALA A 110 -0.31 -16.57 10.62
CA ALA A 110 0.70 -17.48 11.17
C ALA A 110 0.07 -18.63 11.95
N VAL A 111 -0.92 -18.35 12.81
CA VAL A 111 -1.66 -19.36 13.58
C VAL A 111 -2.39 -20.33 12.66
N LEU A 112 -3.11 -19.83 11.67
CA LEU A 112 -3.87 -20.67 10.75
C LEU A 112 -2.96 -21.50 9.84
N ALA A 113 -1.85 -20.93 9.38
CA ALA A 113 -0.85 -21.65 8.62
C ALA A 113 -0.27 -22.81 9.44
N CYS A 114 0.09 -22.61 10.72
CA CYS A 114 0.52 -23.70 11.62
C CYS A 114 -0.49 -24.86 11.70
N ARG A 115 -1.78 -24.54 11.64
CA ARG A 115 -2.87 -25.54 11.81
C ARG A 115 -3.26 -26.23 10.51
N ARG A 116 -3.08 -25.57 9.35
CA ARG A 116 -3.68 -26.01 8.09
C ARG A 116 -2.68 -26.32 6.99
N ARG A 117 -1.41 -25.86 7.11
CA ARG A 117 -0.37 -26.05 6.09
C ARG A 117 -0.26 -27.52 5.65
N THR A 118 0.01 -27.69 4.39
CA THR A 118 0.50 -28.93 3.79
C THR A 118 2.03 -28.90 3.66
N PRO A 119 2.70 -30.02 3.37
CA PRO A 119 4.14 -30.00 3.03
C PRO A 119 4.46 -29.11 1.82
N ASP A 120 3.57 -29.03 0.82
CA ASP A 120 3.75 -28.20 -0.37
C ASP A 120 3.69 -26.71 -0.02
N ASP A 121 2.82 -26.29 0.90
CA ASP A 121 2.76 -24.90 1.38
C ASP A 121 4.08 -24.50 2.08
N VAL A 122 4.63 -25.38 2.90
CA VAL A 122 5.93 -25.13 3.58
C VAL A 122 7.05 -25.01 2.55
N GLU A 123 7.09 -25.90 1.56
CA GLU A 123 8.11 -25.83 0.50
C GLU A 123 7.96 -24.53 -0.34
N GLU A 124 6.75 -24.09 -0.62
CA GLU A 124 6.50 -22.82 -1.29
C GLU A 124 7.02 -21.63 -0.47
N MET A 125 6.73 -21.57 0.85
CA MET A 125 7.27 -20.55 1.74
C MET A 125 8.81 -20.60 1.76
N ARG A 126 9.43 -21.76 1.84
CA ARG A 126 10.89 -21.91 1.79
C ARG A 126 11.47 -21.48 0.45
N ARG A 127 10.79 -21.73 -0.65
CA ARG A 127 11.19 -21.26 -1.99
C ARG A 127 11.22 -19.74 -2.05
N THR A 128 10.15 -19.07 -1.59
CA THR A 128 10.11 -17.61 -1.57
C THR A 128 11.20 -17.01 -0.66
N LEU A 129 11.55 -17.66 0.46
CA LEU A 129 12.66 -17.22 1.32
C LEU A 129 14.02 -17.34 0.63
N ARG A 130 14.28 -18.43 -0.12
CA ARG A 130 15.52 -18.57 -0.90
C ARG A 130 15.68 -17.46 -1.95
N GLU A 131 14.58 -17.08 -2.62
CA GLU A 131 14.57 -15.96 -3.57
C GLU A 131 14.82 -14.62 -2.86
N LEU A 132 14.25 -14.46 -1.67
CA LEU A 132 14.39 -13.29 -0.82
C LEU A 132 15.84 -13.14 -0.32
N ASP A 133 16.51 -14.23 0.09
CA ASP A 133 17.93 -14.28 0.45
C ASP A 133 18.82 -13.68 -0.66
N GLY A 134 18.53 -14.03 -1.90
CA GLY A 134 19.24 -13.53 -3.09
C GLY A 134 18.99 -12.06 -3.41
N SER A 135 17.99 -11.43 -2.78
CA SER A 135 17.54 -10.06 -3.06
C SER A 135 17.92 -9.04 -1.98
N VAL A 136 18.54 -9.45 -0.87
CA VAL A 136 18.85 -8.61 0.31
C VAL A 136 19.54 -7.29 -0.03
N ALA A 137 20.44 -7.28 -1.02
CA ALA A 137 21.15 -6.07 -1.43
C ALA A 137 20.32 -5.11 -2.30
N ARG A 138 19.20 -5.59 -2.86
CA ARG A 138 18.36 -4.85 -3.80
C ARG A 138 17.00 -4.54 -3.16
N ALA A 139 16.80 -3.27 -2.80
CA ALA A 139 15.66 -2.82 -2.04
C ALA A 139 14.31 -3.20 -2.62
N GLU A 140 14.11 -2.86 -3.88
CA GLU A 140 12.84 -3.08 -4.58
C GLU A 140 12.56 -4.58 -4.75
N ALA A 141 13.59 -5.36 -5.15
CA ALA A 141 13.46 -6.81 -5.27
C ALA A 141 13.16 -7.48 -3.91
N TYR A 142 13.75 -6.97 -2.82
CA TYR A 142 13.46 -7.46 -1.48
C TYR A 142 12.00 -7.18 -1.07
N GLN A 143 11.47 -5.98 -1.36
CA GLN A 143 10.07 -5.65 -1.10
C GLN A 143 9.11 -6.53 -1.90
N GLN A 144 9.40 -6.76 -3.17
CA GLN A 144 8.61 -7.68 -4.00
C GLN A 144 8.65 -9.11 -3.44
N GLY A 145 9.82 -9.56 -2.99
CA GLY A 145 9.99 -10.86 -2.34
C GLY A 145 9.20 -11.00 -1.03
N LEU A 146 9.11 -9.93 -0.22
CA LEU A 146 8.27 -9.91 0.98
C LEU A 146 6.78 -10.08 0.65
N VAL A 147 6.30 -9.45 -0.43
CA VAL A 147 4.92 -9.66 -0.89
C VAL A 147 4.71 -11.11 -1.32
N ALA A 148 5.65 -11.68 -2.08
CA ALA A 148 5.58 -13.08 -2.50
C ALA A 148 5.56 -14.05 -1.31
N PHE A 149 6.39 -13.81 -0.28
CA PHE A 149 6.36 -14.58 0.96
C PHE A 149 5.01 -14.43 1.69
N SER A 150 4.48 -13.22 1.81
CA SER A 150 3.18 -12.98 2.46
C SER A 150 2.04 -13.69 1.73
N VAL A 151 2.09 -13.78 0.39
CA VAL A 151 1.13 -14.55 -0.41
C VAL A 151 1.27 -16.05 -0.13
N ALA A 152 2.49 -16.59 -0.07
CA ALA A 152 2.72 -17.99 0.26
C ALA A 152 2.21 -18.34 1.66
N LEU A 153 2.46 -17.46 2.65
CA LEU A 153 1.92 -17.59 4.01
C LEU A 153 0.38 -17.59 4.02
N ALA A 154 -0.24 -16.65 3.30
CA ALA A 154 -1.70 -16.55 3.20
C ALA A 154 -2.31 -17.81 2.57
N ARG A 155 -1.69 -18.39 1.54
CA ARG A 155 -2.09 -19.66 0.91
C ARG A 155 -2.04 -20.82 1.91
N GLY A 156 -0.98 -20.88 2.74
CA GLY A 156 -0.85 -21.87 3.80
C GLY A 156 -1.95 -21.79 4.87
N THR A 157 -2.73 -20.71 4.92
CA THR A 157 -3.94 -20.63 5.77
C THR A 157 -5.14 -21.37 5.19
N HIS A 158 -5.11 -21.75 3.90
CA HIS A 158 -6.25 -22.29 3.16
C HIS A 158 -7.53 -21.44 3.28
N ASN A 159 -7.36 -20.12 3.32
CA ASN A 159 -8.43 -19.13 3.34
C ASN A 159 -8.15 -18.05 2.27
N LEU A 160 -8.89 -18.13 1.17
CA LEU A 160 -8.74 -17.23 0.02
C LEU A 160 -8.81 -15.75 0.41
N VAL A 161 -9.59 -15.39 1.43
CA VAL A 161 -9.76 -13.99 1.84
C VAL A 161 -8.44 -13.41 2.35
N PHE A 162 -7.60 -14.17 3.06
CA PHE A 162 -6.26 -13.70 3.45
C PHE A 162 -5.37 -13.42 2.24
N GLU A 163 -5.38 -14.27 1.22
CA GLU A 163 -4.63 -14.01 -0.02
C GLU A 163 -5.11 -12.72 -0.71
N MET A 164 -6.43 -12.51 -0.80
CA MET A 164 -7.01 -11.27 -1.33
C MET A 164 -6.59 -10.04 -0.51
N LEU A 165 -6.59 -10.14 0.82
CA LEU A 165 -6.17 -9.04 1.70
C LEU A 165 -4.67 -8.74 1.57
N VAL A 166 -3.82 -9.74 1.38
CA VAL A 166 -2.38 -9.54 1.12
C VAL A 166 -2.18 -8.76 -0.18
N HIS A 167 -2.86 -9.15 -1.27
CA HIS A 167 -2.78 -8.41 -2.53
C HIS A 167 -3.35 -7.00 -2.44
N TRP A 168 -4.44 -6.82 -1.70
CA TRP A 168 -5.02 -5.51 -1.44
C TRP A 168 -4.04 -4.62 -0.67
N ASN A 169 -3.45 -5.14 0.41
CA ASN A 169 -2.48 -4.42 1.22
C ASN A 169 -1.20 -4.05 0.44
N ALA A 170 -0.72 -4.94 -0.45
CA ALA A 170 0.41 -4.64 -1.32
C ALA A 170 0.15 -3.42 -2.24
N ARG A 171 -1.08 -3.26 -2.74
CA ARG A 171 -1.48 -2.09 -3.52
C ARG A 171 -1.55 -0.82 -2.67
N VAL A 172 -2.07 -0.89 -1.45
CA VAL A 172 -2.11 0.24 -0.51
C VAL A 172 -0.70 0.75 -0.21
N GLN A 173 0.27 -0.16 -0.06
CA GLN A 173 1.64 0.17 0.33
C GLN A 173 2.59 0.47 -0.85
N ALA A 174 2.10 0.49 -2.08
CA ALA A 174 2.94 0.64 -3.27
C ALA A 174 3.82 1.92 -3.25
N ASP A 175 3.33 3.01 -2.66
CA ASP A 175 4.02 4.31 -2.59
C ASP A 175 4.84 4.48 -1.28
N LEU A 176 4.90 3.48 -0.41
CA LEU A 176 5.60 3.55 0.89
C LEU A 176 7.04 3.01 0.85
N ALA A 177 7.59 2.76 -0.33
CA ALA A 177 8.91 2.15 -0.47
C ALA A 177 10.00 2.92 0.30
N GLU A 178 9.98 4.26 0.26
CA GLU A 178 10.96 5.11 0.96
C GLU A 178 10.85 4.99 2.48
N VAL A 179 9.63 4.90 3.03
CA VAL A 179 9.42 4.69 4.48
C VAL A 179 9.98 3.35 4.92
N PHE A 180 9.70 2.29 4.16
CA PHE A 180 10.25 0.97 4.45
C PHE A 180 11.77 0.92 4.28
N LEU A 181 12.33 1.66 3.32
CA LEU A 181 13.78 1.79 3.13
C LEU A 181 14.46 2.51 4.29
N ALA A 182 13.85 3.52 4.87
CA ALA A 182 14.42 4.29 6.00
C ALA A 182 14.61 3.43 7.27
N VAL A 183 13.83 2.34 7.42
CA VAL A 183 13.89 1.42 8.58
C VAL A 183 14.76 0.17 8.30
N ARG A 184 15.41 0.11 7.18
CA ARG A 184 16.08 -1.04 6.58
C ARG A 184 17.35 -1.63 7.23
N PRO A 185 18.03 -1.07 8.22
CA PRO A 185 19.23 -1.68 8.79
C PRO A 185 19.06 -3.12 9.30
N ALA A 186 17.83 -3.58 9.50
CA ALA A 186 17.50 -4.90 10.05
C ALA A 186 17.08 -5.94 9.00
N THR A 187 17.49 -5.81 7.74
CA THR A 187 17.04 -6.73 6.67
C THR A 187 17.46 -8.18 6.92
N ARG A 188 18.68 -8.44 7.43
CA ARG A 188 19.16 -9.79 7.71
C ARG A 188 18.46 -10.40 8.91
N GLU A 189 18.27 -9.65 9.96
CA GLU A 189 17.55 -10.05 11.17
C GLU A 189 16.10 -10.35 10.84
N HIS A 190 15.46 -9.53 9.99
CA HIS A 190 14.11 -9.78 9.50
C HIS A 190 14.03 -11.10 8.75
N LEU A 191 14.90 -11.30 7.76
CA LEU A 191 14.93 -12.52 6.97
C LEU A 191 15.17 -13.76 7.85
N GLN A 192 16.06 -13.67 8.82
CA GLN A 192 16.27 -14.73 9.79
C GLN A 192 15.01 -15.02 10.63
N GLY A 193 14.27 -13.96 11.02
CA GLY A 193 12.98 -14.10 11.67
C GLY A 193 11.94 -14.81 10.80
N LEU A 194 11.92 -14.55 9.50
CA LEU A 194 11.02 -15.23 8.56
C LEU A 194 11.36 -16.73 8.41
N HIS A 195 12.65 -17.09 8.39
CA HIS A 195 13.07 -18.51 8.42
C HIS A 195 12.57 -19.20 9.69
N VAL A 196 12.77 -18.58 10.85
CA VAL A 196 12.24 -19.11 12.13
C VAL A 196 10.72 -19.25 12.10
N LEU A 197 10.02 -18.29 11.50
CA LEU A 197 8.56 -18.38 11.35
C LEU A 197 8.15 -19.60 10.53
N VAL A 198 8.82 -19.88 9.40
CA VAL A 198 8.51 -21.06 8.58
C VAL A 198 8.82 -22.36 9.34
N ASP A 199 9.90 -22.41 10.11
CA ASP A 199 10.22 -23.58 10.96
C ASP A 199 9.14 -23.82 12.01
N LEU A 200 8.62 -22.77 12.65
CA LEU A 200 7.51 -22.84 13.61
C LEU A 200 6.20 -23.28 12.94
N ILE A 201 5.93 -22.79 11.71
CA ILE A 201 4.76 -23.21 10.94
C ILE A 201 4.87 -24.70 10.59
N GLU A 202 6.02 -25.16 10.09
CA GLU A 202 6.26 -26.58 9.77
C GLU A 202 6.09 -27.46 11.00
N ALA A 203 6.60 -27.02 12.17
CA ALA A 203 6.44 -27.72 13.43
C ALA A 203 5.01 -27.66 14.00
N GLY A 204 4.14 -26.79 13.50
CA GLY A 204 2.78 -26.58 14.01
C GLY A 204 2.71 -25.80 15.32
N GLU A 205 3.75 -25.04 15.65
CA GLU A 205 3.90 -24.31 16.91
C GLU A 205 3.19 -22.95 16.90
N ALA A 206 1.85 -22.96 16.83
CA ALA A 206 1.01 -21.78 16.58
C ALA A 206 1.22 -20.65 17.59
N GLU A 207 1.32 -20.93 18.88
CA GLU A 207 1.51 -19.88 19.90
C GLU A 207 2.89 -19.22 19.78
N ARG A 208 3.93 -19.97 19.45
CA ARG A 208 5.28 -19.42 19.25
C ARG A 208 5.36 -18.61 17.97
N ALA A 209 4.74 -19.07 16.88
CA ALA A 209 4.62 -18.33 15.63
C ALA A 209 3.89 -16.98 15.85
N LYS A 210 2.77 -17.01 16.57
CA LYS A 210 2.03 -15.81 16.95
C LYS A 210 2.88 -14.80 17.73
N LEU A 211 3.58 -15.28 18.77
CA LEU A 211 4.45 -14.44 19.59
C LEU A 211 5.60 -13.82 18.79
N LEU A 212 6.19 -14.58 17.86
CA LEU A 212 7.25 -14.06 16.98
C LEU A 212 6.74 -12.93 16.08
N VAL A 213 5.58 -13.12 15.43
CA VAL A 213 4.97 -12.12 14.56
C VAL A 213 4.59 -10.87 15.37
N ARG A 214 4.00 -11.03 16.54
CA ARG A 214 3.67 -9.93 17.45
C ARG A 214 4.91 -9.12 17.84
N ALA A 215 5.94 -9.77 18.34
CA ALA A 215 7.18 -9.11 18.75
C ALA A 215 7.82 -8.35 17.58
N TRP A 216 7.70 -8.89 16.37
CA TRP A 216 8.16 -8.24 15.16
C TRP A 216 7.38 -6.94 14.88
N HIS A 217 6.05 -6.97 14.92
CA HIS A 217 5.23 -5.76 14.71
C HIS A 217 5.43 -4.74 15.82
N GLU A 218 5.53 -5.14 17.09
CA GLU A 218 5.83 -4.25 18.21
C GLU A 218 7.17 -3.52 18.03
N TRP A 219 8.15 -4.19 17.42
CA TRP A 219 9.44 -3.57 17.12
C TRP A 219 9.39 -2.68 15.87
N LEU A 220 8.73 -3.10 14.80
CA LEU A 220 8.76 -2.45 13.49
C LEU A 220 7.81 -1.26 13.40
N THR A 221 6.56 -1.39 13.87
CA THR A 221 5.50 -0.39 13.69
C THR A 221 5.90 1.00 14.20
N PRO A 222 6.42 1.18 15.43
CA PRO A 222 6.82 2.51 15.90
C PRO A 222 7.94 3.14 15.05
N ARG A 223 8.81 2.32 14.49
CA ARG A 223 9.92 2.77 13.63
C ARG A 223 9.44 3.25 12.28
N LEU A 224 8.48 2.53 11.67
CA LEU A 224 7.87 2.94 10.41
C LEU A 224 7.08 4.25 10.58
N VAL A 225 6.28 4.37 11.62
CA VAL A 225 5.53 5.58 11.93
C VAL A 225 6.49 6.76 12.12
N ARG A 226 7.56 6.57 12.91
CA ARG A 226 8.56 7.62 13.13
C ARG A 226 9.30 8.01 11.85
N ALA A 227 9.63 7.05 10.99
CA ALA A 227 10.23 7.32 9.68
C ALA A 227 9.29 8.15 8.79
N ALA A 228 7.99 7.82 8.78
CA ALA A 228 6.99 8.57 8.04
C ALA A 228 6.87 10.03 8.53
N GLU A 229 6.87 10.26 9.85
CA GLU A 229 6.87 11.61 10.42
C GLU A 229 8.11 12.41 9.95
N LEU A 230 9.30 11.83 10.05
CA LEU A 230 10.54 12.48 9.67
C LEU A 230 10.63 12.79 8.16
N LEU A 231 10.11 11.92 7.31
CA LEU A 231 10.06 12.14 5.86
C LEU A 231 9.06 13.23 5.49
N SER A 232 7.94 13.32 6.21
CA SER A 232 6.92 14.36 5.98
C SER A 232 7.36 15.74 6.48
N ASP A 233 8.21 15.80 7.49
CA ASP A 233 8.77 17.05 8.04
C ASP A 233 9.99 17.57 7.26
N ALA A 234 10.59 16.75 6.37
CA ALA A 234 11.76 17.14 5.61
C ALA A 234 11.39 18.16 4.51
N PRO A 235 12.06 19.32 4.44
CA PRO A 235 11.80 20.28 3.38
C PRO A 235 12.15 19.69 2.02
N MET A 236 11.24 19.87 1.04
CA MET A 236 11.30 19.31 -0.34
C MET A 236 12.60 19.59 -1.15
N SER A 237 13.57 20.30 -0.60
CA SER A 237 14.81 20.69 -1.27
C SER A 237 15.92 19.64 -1.27
N VAL A 238 15.85 18.58 -0.44
CA VAL A 238 16.95 17.63 -0.27
C VAL A 238 16.89 16.45 -1.26
N THR A 239 15.72 16.16 -1.81
CA THR A 239 15.53 14.97 -2.66
C THR A 239 16.01 15.13 -4.11
N ARG A 240 16.41 16.34 -4.52
CA ARG A 240 16.79 16.64 -5.92
C ARG A 240 18.31 16.57 -6.19
N GLU A 241 19.14 16.46 -5.15
CA GLU A 241 20.62 16.46 -5.29
C GLU A 241 21.27 15.07 -5.31
N MET A 242 20.50 13.98 -5.18
CA MET A 242 21.06 12.62 -5.18
C MET A 242 20.85 11.85 -6.50
N GLN A 243 20.65 12.53 -7.63
CA GLN A 243 20.85 11.90 -8.93
C GLN A 243 22.30 12.12 -9.35
N PRO A 244 23.14 11.07 -9.46
CA PRO A 244 24.46 11.24 -10.05
C PRO A 244 24.29 11.58 -11.53
N ASP A 245 24.87 12.68 -11.96
CA ASP A 245 25.07 13.04 -13.36
C ASP A 245 25.73 11.87 -14.11
N ALA A 246 24.92 11.14 -14.85
CA ALA A 246 25.42 10.23 -15.87
C ALA A 246 25.20 10.89 -17.22
N ALA A 247 26.16 11.69 -17.63
CA ALA A 247 26.49 11.91 -19.04
C ALA A 247 27.47 13.07 -19.15
N VAL A 248 28.65 12.82 -19.55
CA VAL A 248 29.31 13.48 -20.70
C VAL A 248 30.66 12.80 -20.87
N GLU A 249 30.77 11.89 -21.80
CA GLU A 249 31.97 11.73 -22.60
C GLU A 249 31.54 11.55 -24.05
N GLY A 250 31.63 12.66 -24.73
CA GLY A 250 31.65 12.71 -26.16
C GLY A 250 33.06 12.87 -26.66
N HIS A 251 33.33 12.30 -27.77
CA HIS A 251 34.26 12.68 -28.83
C HIS A 251 35.73 12.95 -28.49
N GLU A 252 36.57 11.98 -28.85
CA GLU A 252 37.59 12.19 -29.91
C GLU A 252 37.91 10.84 -30.57
#